data_5a10b54096800a96115616c96518359d
#
_entry.id   5a10b54096800a96115616c96518359d
#
_cell.length_a   1.000
_cell.length_b   1.000
_cell.length_c   1.000
_cell.angle_alpha   90.00
_cell.angle_beta   90.00
_cell.angle_gamma   90.00
#
_symmetry.space_group_name_H-M   'P 1'
#
loop_
_entity.id
_entity.type
_entity.pdbx_description
1 polymer ?
#
loop_
_entity_poly.entity_id
_entity_poly.type
_entity_poly.pdbx_seq_one_letter_code
_entity_poly.pdbx_strand_id
1 'polypeptide(L)'
;MVTDTTRRTLLKAALGCAAVPVLPFGCASRKDGASASNYPQLIGCALNGRGQYSAVVADEYGMPLSQLPIPDRGHGVAICPTSSHAAVFARRPGDYFMVFDYKSGEQIKLVVKGNNRHFYGHGVYSLDGKLLYATEGKTDSSQGVIGVYDVAQGYRKVEEFSGFGIGPHEVIIMPDGNLAIGVGGVHTDGRTPKNLDSMQPSLSYVSPEGVLLDQVELLDKKLSIRHLAHDGAETVLCGQQYRGEPDEYPSLLAMHTKGGQFESLNAEPEQWARFNHYIASIAASDDWIIATSPRGNCYGIWSKETKELVELSALSDASGAVLLDGEFRLSSGAGSVVSQRKPYEKSSQQSSVQWDNHWSAI
;
A
#
# COMPACT_ATOMS: atom_id res chain seq x y z
N MET A 1 -13.81 -5.63 -19.89
CA MET A 1 -12.98 -5.85 -21.09
C MET A 1 -11.71 -5.06 -20.92
N VAL A 2 -10.55 -5.71 -20.90
CA VAL A 2 -9.26 -5.00 -20.99
C VAL A 2 -9.28 -4.34 -22.37
N THR A 3 -9.09 -3.04 -22.42
CA THR A 3 -9.05 -2.32 -23.70
C THR A 3 -7.86 -2.85 -24.50
N ASP A 4 -8.02 -2.93 -25.82
CA ASP A 4 -6.96 -3.40 -26.75
C ASP A 4 -5.66 -2.60 -26.56
N THR A 5 -5.77 -1.36 -26.09
CA THR A 5 -4.66 -0.47 -25.75
C THR A 5 -3.85 -0.98 -24.55
N THR A 6 -4.50 -1.43 -23.47
CA THR A 6 -3.81 -1.94 -22.28
C THR A 6 -3.07 -3.25 -22.59
N ARG A 7 -3.68 -4.16 -23.38
CA ARG A 7 -3.01 -5.38 -23.83
C ARG A 7 -1.79 -5.10 -24.69
N ARG A 8 -1.88 -4.14 -25.61
CA ARG A 8 -0.75 -3.73 -26.46
C ARG A 8 0.37 -3.09 -25.66
N THR A 9 0.04 -2.30 -24.62
CA THR A 9 1.02 -1.69 -23.73
C THR A 9 1.73 -2.76 -22.89
N LEU A 10 0.99 -3.71 -22.33
CA LEU A 10 1.55 -4.83 -21.57
C LEU A 10 2.46 -5.72 -22.43
N LEU A 11 2.06 -6.02 -23.68
CA LEU A 11 2.89 -6.79 -24.61
C LEU A 11 4.15 -6.05 -25.04
N LYS A 12 4.07 -4.72 -25.23
CA LYS A 12 5.25 -3.89 -25.52
C LYS A 12 6.23 -3.82 -24.32
N ALA A 13 5.71 -3.75 -23.09
CA ALA A 13 6.53 -3.80 -21.89
C ALA A 13 7.25 -5.15 -21.74
N ALA A 14 6.59 -6.26 -22.12
CA ALA A 14 7.18 -7.60 -22.09
C ALA A 14 8.25 -7.84 -23.16
N LEU A 15 8.16 -7.12 -24.29
CA LEU A 15 9.07 -7.29 -25.46
C LEU A 15 10.18 -6.21 -25.51
N GLY A 16 10.03 -5.10 -24.75
CA GLY A 16 10.86 -3.90 -24.87
C GLY A 16 12.03 -3.78 -23.90
N CYS A 17 12.28 -4.76 -23.05
CA CYS A 17 13.41 -4.74 -22.12
C CYS A 17 14.73 -5.20 -22.77
N ALA A 18 15.15 -4.53 -23.84
CA ALA A 18 16.58 -4.39 -24.12
C ALA A 18 17.11 -3.30 -23.18
N ALA A 19 18.17 -3.60 -22.44
CA ALA A 19 18.79 -2.76 -21.43
C ALA A 19 18.83 -1.27 -21.86
N VAL A 20 18.05 -0.45 -21.20
CA VAL A 20 18.24 1.01 -21.27
C VAL A 20 19.33 1.33 -20.25
N PRO A 21 20.44 1.94 -20.64
CA PRO A 21 21.46 2.32 -19.68
C PRO A 21 20.86 3.30 -18.67
N VAL A 22 21.00 2.97 -17.39
CA VAL A 22 20.69 3.88 -16.28
C VAL A 22 21.66 5.05 -16.39
N LEU A 23 21.18 6.17 -16.91
CA LEU A 23 21.94 7.41 -16.87
C LEU A 23 21.88 7.95 -15.43
N PRO A 24 23.01 8.14 -14.76
CA PRO A 24 23.01 8.85 -13.48
C PRO A 24 22.55 10.28 -13.73
N PHE A 25 21.42 10.66 -13.12
CA PHE A 25 20.97 12.05 -13.16
C PHE A 25 21.98 12.94 -12.43
N GLY A 26 22.46 13.95 -13.14
CA GLY A 26 23.38 14.94 -12.64
C GLY A 26 22.86 15.65 -11.39
N CYS A 27 23.76 15.90 -10.46
CA CYS A 27 23.59 16.63 -9.22
C CYS A 27 22.91 17.97 -9.43
N ALA A 28 21.66 18.10 -8.99
CA ALA A 28 21.15 19.41 -8.58
C ALA A 28 21.86 19.80 -7.29
N SER A 29 22.51 20.94 -7.27
CA SER A 29 23.26 21.44 -6.12
C SER A 29 22.37 21.55 -4.88
N ARG A 30 22.63 20.67 -3.90
CA ARG A 30 22.04 20.77 -2.55
C ARG A 30 22.61 21.98 -1.83
N LYS A 31 21.72 22.79 -1.31
CA LYS A 31 22.05 23.72 -0.22
C LYS A 31 21.76 23.00 1.09
N ASP A 32 22.83 22.91 1.90
CA ASP A 32 22.89 22.56 3.31
C ASP A 32 22.63 21.12 3.79
N GLY A 33 23.70 20.41 4.10
CA GLY A 33 24.04 19.86 5.43
C GLY A 33 23.78 18.37 5.67
N ALA A 34 22.97 17.64 4.94
CA ALA A 34 22.89 16.19 5.11
C ALA A 34 23.50 15.48 3.90
N SER A 35 24.55 14.71 4.11
CA SER A 35 25.06 13.77 3.12
C SER A 35 23.99 12.71 2.91
N ALA A 36 23.21 12.83 1.81
CA ALA A 36 22.28 11.79 1.43
C ALA A 36 23.01 10.47 1.27
N SER A 37 22.48 9.41 1.84
CA SER A 37 22.96 8.07 1.53
C SER A 37 22.59 7.77 0.07
N ASN A 38 23.56 7.32 -0.72
CA ASN A 38 23.27 6.85 -2.08
C ASN A 38 22.75 5.40 -2.07
N TYR A 39 22.16 4.98 -0.95
CA TYR A 39 21.66 3.62 -0.78
C TYR A 39 20.15 3.58 -0.88
N PRO A 40 19.58 2.56 -1.54
CA PRO A 40 18.14 2.29 -1.55
C PRO A 40 17.58 2.12 -0.13
N GLN A 41 16.55 2.87 0.19
CA GLN A 41 15.86 2.82 1.49
C GLN A 41 14.33 2.71 1.32
N LEU A 42 13.81 3.24 0.22
CA LEU A 42 12.38 3.32 -0.04
C LEU A 42 12.08 2.88 -1.47
N ILE A 43 10.96 2.18 -1.64
CA ILE A 43 10.40 1.89 -2.97
C ILE A 43 8.94 2.31 -2.99
N GLY A 44 8.53 2.97 -4.06
CA GLY A 44 7.15 3.34 -4.32
C GLY A 44 6.85 3.44 -5.80
N CYS A 45 5.59 3.62 -6.13
CA CYS A 45 5.18 3.97 -7.48
C CYS A 45 5.05 5.48 -7.61
N ALA A 46 5.37 6.03 -8.77
CA ALA A 46 5.28 7.46 -9.00
C ALA A 46 4.98 7.81 -10.46
N LEU A 47 4.48 9.02 -10.65
CA LEU A 47 4.38 9.68 -11.94
C LEU A 47 5.59 10.61 -12.10
N ASN A 48 6.35 10.44 -13.17
CA ASN A 48 7.49 11.31 -13.45
C ASN A 48 7.06 12.58 -14.23
N GLY A 49 7.96 13.53 -14.33
CA GLY A 49 7.72 14.80 -15.03
C GLY A 49 7.39 14.68 -16.54
N ARG A 50 7.49 13.46 -17.12
CA ARG A 50 7.11 13.14 -18.50
C ARG A 50 5.74 12.47 -18.61
N GLY A 51 5.01 12.35 -17.50
CA GLY A 51 3.71 11.70 -17.47
C GLY A 51 3.79 10.17 -17.58
N GLN A 52 4.91 9.55 -17.23
CA GLN A 52 5.10 8.10 -17.24
C GLN A 52 5.06 7.54 -15.82
N TYR A 53 4.37 6.43 -15.64
CA TYR A 53 4.38 5.68 -14.39
C TYR A 53 5.66 4.85 -14.25
N SER A 54 6.21 4.84 -13.05
CA SER A 54 7.44 4.12 -12.75
C SER A 54 7.40 3.52 -11.35
N ALA A 55 8.06 2.38 -11.17
CA ALA A 55 8.57 1.96 -9.88
C ALA A 55 9.82 2.79 -9.60
N VAL A 56 9.90 3.39 -8.43
CA VAL A 56 10.98 4.30 -8.05
C VAL A 56 11.65 3.77 -6.80
N VAL A 57 12.96 3.56 -6.89
CA VAL A 57 13.84 3.29 -5.75
C VAL A 57 14.41 4.62 -5.28
N ALA A 58 14.30 4.93 -4.00
CA ALA A 58 14.70 6.21 -3.44
C ALA A 58 15.59 6.05 -2.20
N ASP A 59 16.28 7.12 -1.83
CA ASP A 59 17.00 7.23 -0.57
C ASP A 59 16.03 7.46 0.61
N GLU A 60 16.57 7.59 1.82
CA GLU A 60 15.81 7.82 3.07
C GLU A 60 15.01 9.12 3.09
N TYR A 61 15.27 10.02 2.16
CA TYR A 61 14.57 11.30 1.99
C TYR A 61 13.58 11.28 0.83
N GLY A 62 13.36 10.10 0.19
CA GLY A 62 12.46 9.97 -0.96
C GLY A 62 13.00 10.63 -2.23
N MET A 63 14.33 10.82 -2.33
CA MET A 63 14.95 11.29 -3.57
C MET A 63 15.22 10.10 -4.48
N PRO A 64 14.71 10.11 -5.72
CA PRO A 64 14.87 9.00 -6.64
C PRO A 64 16.34 8.68 -6.93
N LEU A 65 16.73 7.41 -6.73
CA LEU A 65 18.00 6.84 -7.12
C LEU A 65 17.91 6.12 -8.47
N SER A 66 16.80 5.41 -8.69
CA SER A 66 16.50 4.78 -9.98
C SER A 66 14.99 4.74 -10.24
N GLN A 67 14.63 4.61 -11.52
CA GLN A 67 13.24 4.56 -11.96
C GLN A 67 13.10 3.48 -13.04
N LEU A 68 12.17 2.56 -12.84
CA LEU A 68 11.84 1.51 -13.80
C LEU A 68 10.42 1.77 -14.34
N PRO A 69 10.24 2.00 -15.65
CA PRO A 69 8.92 2.19 -16.24
C PRO A 69 7.99 1.01 -15.99
N ILE A 70 6.74 1.29 -15.65
CA ILE A 70 5.69 0.27 -15.47
C ILE A 70 4.56 0.49 -16.48
N PRO A 71 3.80 -0.57 -16.84
CA PRO A 71 2.82 -0.49 -17.95
C PRO A 71 1.65 0.47 -17.71
N ASP A 72 1.23 0.64 -16.45
CA ASP A 72 0.13 1.50 -16.02
C ASP A 72 0.36 1.94 -14.56
N ARG A 73 -0.51 2.77 -14.02
CA ARG A 73 -0.43 3.30 -12.66
C ARG A 73 -0.22 2.19 -11.63
N GLY A 74 0.89 2.24 -10.94
CA GLY A 74 1.20 1.37 -9.82
C GLY A 74 0.48 1.78 -8.54
N HIS A 75 0.60 0.95 -7.48
CA HIS A 75 -0.03 1.17 -6.19
C HIS A 75 0.84 0.66 -5.04
N GLY A 76 0.59 -0.55 -4.53
CA GLY A 76 1.38 -1.15 -3.47
C GLY A 76 2.71 -1.73 -3.96
N VAL A 77 3.64 -1.88 -3.04
CA VAL A 77 4.96 -2.50 -3.24
C VAL A 77 5.19 -3.54 -2.16
N ALA A 78 5.63 -4.73 -2.55
CA ALA A 78 6.12 -5.76 -1.63
C ALA A 78 7.63 -5.94 -1.82
N ILE A 79 8.38 -6.00 -0.72
CA ILE A 79 9.84 -6.19 -0.74
C ILE A 79 10.15 -7.58 -0.21
N CYS A 80 10.97 -8.34 -0.94
CA CYS A 80 11.40 -9.67 -0.52
C CYS A 80 12.39 -9.54 0.64
N PRO A 81 12.15 -10.22 1.80
CA PRO A 81 13.03 -10.09 2.96
C PRO A 81 14.39 -10.78 2.78
N THR A 82 14.55 -11.64 1.76
CA THR A 82 15.74 -12.48 1.59
C THR A 82 16.52 -12.21 0.29
N SER A 83 16.04 -11.29 -0.55
CA SER A 83 16.68 -10.92 -1.82
C SER A 83 16.41 -9.45 -2.16
N SER A 84 17.03 -8.94 -3.23
CA SER A 84 16.76 -7.60 -3.76
C SER A 84 15.53 -7.52 -4.67
N HIS A 85 14.62 -8.50 -4.61
CA HIS A 85 13.41 -8.45 -5.40
C HIS A 85 12.34 -7.56 -4.73
N ALA A 86 11.70 -6.73 -5.53
CA ALA A 86 10.49 -5.99 -5.16
C ALA A 86 9.40 -6.26 -6.18
N ALA A 87 8.15 -6.37 -5.71
CA ALA A 87 6.97 -6.51 -6.55
C ALA A 87 6.13 -5.24 -6.49
N VAL A 88 5.85 -4.61 -7.62
CA VAL A 88 4.93 -3.48 -7.75
C VAL A 88 3.62 -3.94 -8.38
N PHE A 89 2.51 -3.54 -7.78
CA PHE A 89 1.16 -3.95 -8.17
C PHE A 89 0.45 -2.83 -8.91
N ALA A 90 -0.24 -3.17 -10.01
CA ALA A 90 -1.10 -2.22 -10.70
C ALA A 90 -2.28 -1.81 -9.81
N ARG A 91 -2.64 -0.52 -9.84
CA ARG A 91 -3.80 0.00 -9.12
C ARG A 91 -5.09 -0.68 -9.56
N ARG A 92 -5.96 -1.02 -8.61
CA ARG A 92 -7.23 -1.71 -8.88
C ARG A 92 -8.18 -0.95 -9.84
N PRO A 93 -8.90 -1.64 -10.71
CA PRO A 93 -8.77 -3.05 -11.04
C PRO A 93 -7.48 -3.31 -11.82
N GLY A 94 -6.49 -3.92 -11.13
CA GLY A 94 -5.14 -4.09 -11.66
C GLY A 94 -5.07 -5.24 -12.67
N ASP A 95 -4.30 -5.04 -13.73
CA ASP A 95 -4.10 -6.04 -14.79
C ASP A 95 -2.79 -6.83 -14.62
N TYR A 96 -1.88 -6.36 -13.75
CA TYR A 96 -0.56 -6.97 -13.57
C TYR A 96 0.03 -6.70 -12.18
N PHE A 97 1.05 -7.47 -11.83
CA PHE A 97 2.15 -7.03 -10.98
C PHE A 97 3.48 -7.30 -11.68
N MET A 98 4.50 -6.51 -11.34
CA MET A 98 5.84 -6.63 -11.91
C MET A 98 6.86 -6.81 -10.80
N VAL A 99 7.71 -7.82 -10.93
CA VAL A 99 8.84 -8.07 -10.04
C VAL A 99 10.12 -7.55 -10.71
N PHE A 100 10.94 -6.87 -9.95
CA PHE A 100 12.24 -6.37 -10.40
C PHE A 100 13.27 -6.46 -9.28
N ASP A 101 14.53 -6.48 -9.65
CA ASP A 101 15.65 -6.34 -8.73
C ASP A 101 15.90 -4.84 -8.49
N TYR A 102 15.68 -4.37 -7.25
CA TYR A 102 15.78 -2.94 -6.94
C TYR A 102 17.25 -2.43 -6.86
N LYS A 103 18.25 -3.33 -6.81
CA LYS A 103 19.66 -2.97 -6.84
C LYS A 103 20.18 -2.80 -8.26
N SER A 104 19.82 -3.72 -9.17
CA SER A 104 20.24 -3.65 -10.57
C SER A 104 19.27 -2.86 -11.46
N GLY A 105 17.99 -2.71 -11.05
CA GLY A 105 16.93 -2.15 -11.87
C GLY A 105 16.38 -3.12 -12.93
N GLU A 106 16.79 -4.40 -12.90
CA GLU A 106 16.36 -5.39 -13.88
C GLU A 106 14.93 -5.87 -13.62
N GLN A 107 14.10 -5.90 -14.65
CA GLN A 107 12.78 -6.55 -14.59
C GLN A 107 12.95 -8.07 -14.57
N ILE A 108 12.52 -8.72 -13.51
CA ILE A 108 12.57 -10.18 -13.32
C ILE A 108 11.35 -10.84 -13.95
N LYS A 109 10.14 -10.31 -13.65
CA LYS A 109 8.89 -10.91 -14.09
C LYS A 109 7.78 -9.89 -14.25
N LEU A 110 6.99 -10.04 -15.30
CA LEU A 110 5.68 -9.40 -15.42
C LEU A 110 4.61 -10.51 -15.35
N VAL A 111 3.77 -10.47 -14.33
CA VAL A 111 2.64 -11.37 -14.15
C VAL A 111 1.37 -10.64 -14.54
N VAL A 112 0.67 -11.15 -15.53
CA VAL A 112 -0.60 -10.59 -16.02
C VAL A 112 -1.76 -11.39 -15.43
N LYS A 113 -2.84 -10.71 -15.08
CA LYS A 113 -4.05 -11.34 -14.51
C LYS A 113 -4.59 -12.45 -15.39
N GLY A 114 -5.16 -13.47 -14.77
CA GLY A 114 -5.92 -14.51 -15.45
C GLY A 114 -7.28 -14.03 -15.99
N ASN A 115 -7.96 -14.90 -16.72
CA ASN A 115 -9.34 -14.66 -17.15
C ASN A 115 -10.25 -14.53 -15.91
N ASN A 116 -11.20 -13.58 -15.95
CA ASN A 116 -12.12 -13.28 -14.86
C ASN A 116 -11.42 -12.96 -13.53
N ARG A 117 -10.25 -12.30 -13.60
CA ARG A 117 -9.46 -11.87 -12.43
C ARG A 117 -9.04 -10.42 -12.57
N HIS A 118 -8.77 -9.78 -11.43
CA HIS A 118 -8.02 -8.53 -11.32
C HIS A 118 -7.25 -8.51 -10.02
N PHE A 119 -6.17 -7.73 -9.97
CA PHE A 119 -5.44 -7.44 -8.74
C PHE A 119 -6.07 -6.25 -8.02
N TYR A 120 -6.04 -6.29 -6.67
CA TYR A 120 -6.48 -5.16 -5.85
C TYR A 120 -5.38 -4.13 -5.58
N GLY A 121 -4.15 -4.46 -5.94
CA GLY A 121 -3.02 -3.52 -5.90
C GLY A 121 -2.06 -3.72 -4.74
N HIS A 122 -2.17 -4.79 -3.99
CA HIS A 122 -1.31 -5.11 -2.87
C HIS A 122 -0.85 -6.56 -2.86
N GLY A 123 0.25 -6.79 -2.15
CA GLY A 123 0.78 -8.10 -1.87
C GLY A 123 1.90 -8.03 -0.82
N VAL A 124 2.33 -9.18 -0.34
CA VAL A 124 3.40 -9.33 0.65
C VAL A 124 4.16 -10.62 0.43
N TYR A 125 5.45 -10.61 0.71
CA TYR A 125 6.24 -11.85 0.71
C TYR A 125 6.07 -12.61 2.02
N SER A 126 6.23 -13.96 1.98
CA SER A 126 6.42 -14.77 3.17
C SER A 126 7.70 -14.37 3.91
N LEU A 127 7.79 -14.62 5.20
CA LEU A 127 8.96 -14.26 6.03
C LEU A 127 10.26 -14.89 5.52
N ASP A 128 10.19 -16.08 4.90
CA ASP A 128 11.32 -16.76 4.28
C ASP A 128 11.60 -16.36 2.82
N GLY A 129 10.80 -15.44 2.27
CA GLY A 129 10.94 -14.92 0.92
C GLY A 129 10.61 -15.90 -0.21
N LYS A 130 10.06 -17.10 0.10
CA LYS A 130 9.79 -18.11 -0.93
C LYS A 130 8.49 -17.92 -1.66
N LEU A 131 7.51 -17.30 -1.04
CA LEU A 131 6.18 -17.05 -1.59
C LEU A 131 5.89 -15.55 -1.67
N LEU A 132 5.17 -15.15 -2.70
CA LEU A 132 4.54 -13.83 -2.80
C LEU A 132 3.03 -14.03 -2.77
N TYR A 133 2.36 -13.39 -1.82
CA TYR A 133 0.91 -13.36 -1.70
C TYR A 133 0.39 -12.08 -2.35
N ALA A 134 -0.63 -12.18 -3.20
CA ALA A 134 -1.21 -11.04 -3.91
C ALA A 134 -2.73 -10.98 -3.70
N THR A 135 -3.26 -9.80 -3.41
CA THR A 135 -4.71 -9.58 -3.33
C THR A 135 -5.33 -9.57 -4.73
N GLU A 136 -6.23 -10.50 -4.95
CA GLU A 136 -6.96 -10.67 -6.22
C GLU A 136 -8.47 -10.74 -5.97
N GLY A 137 -9.24 -10.60 -7.04
CA GLY A 137 -10.68 -10.81 -7.03
C GLY A 137 -11.21 -11.34 -8.34
N LYS A 138 -12.34 -12.08 -8.26
CA LYS A 138 -13.12 -12.44 -9.43
C LYS A 138 -13.83 -11.19 -9.95
N THR A 139 -13.72 -10.93 -11.24
CA THR A 139 -14.26 -9.70 -11.86
C THR A 139 -15.77 -9.62 -11.80
N ASP A 140 -16.44 -10.77 -11.89
CA ASP A 140 -17.91 -10.87 -11.93
C ASP A 140 -18.58 -10.74 -10.54
N SER A 141 -17.89 -11.14 -9.48
CA SER A 141 -18.47 -11.25 -8.14
C SER A 141 -17.73 -10.44 -7.07
N SER A 142 -16.52 -9.94 -7.37
CA SER A 142 -15.57 -9.39 -6.40
C SER A 142 -15.19 -10.35 -5.27
N GLN A 143 -15.49 -11.67 -5.42
CA GLN A 143 -15.04 -12.68 -4.46
C GLN A 143 -13.53 -12.59 -4.30
N GLY A 144 -13.10 -12.43 -3.05
CA GLY A 144 -11.71 -12.28 -2.68
C GLY A 144 -10.90 -13.55 -2.87
N VAL A 145 -9.68 -13.36 -3.35
CA VAL A 145 -8.68 -14.40 -3.52
C VAL A 145 -7.33 -13.84 -3.09
N ILE A 146 -6.55 -14.61 -2.36
CA ILE A 146 -5.09 -14.40 -2.25
C ILE A 146 -4.43 -15.37 -3.20
N GLY A 147 -3.79 -14.85 -4.25
CA GLY A 147 -2.96 -15.63 -5.14
C GLY A 147 -1.59 -15.90 -4.48
N VAL A 148 -1.14 -17.16 -4.54
CA VAL A 148 0.15 -17.60 -3.99
C VAL A 148 1.10 -17.88 -5.13
N TYR A 149 2.23 -17.16 -5.15
CA TYR A 149 3.21 -17.19 -6.23
C TYR A 149 4.56 -17.69 -5.70
N ASP A 150 5.10 -18.76 -6.29
CA ASP A 150 6.37 -19.37 -5.90
C ASP A 150 7.54 -18.62 -6.58
N VAL A 151 8.41 -18.06 -5.74
CA VAL A 151 9.58 -17.27 -6.17
C VAL A 151 10.59 -18.15 -6.95
N ALA A 152 10.87 -19.35 -6.44
CA ALA A 152 11.82 -20.29 -7.08
C ALA A 152 11.32 -20.79 -8.42
N GLN A 153 9.99 -20.81 -8.66
CA GLN A 153 9.38 -21.15 -9.92
C GLN A 153 9.14 -19.93 -10.83
N GLY A 154 9.88 -18.85 -10.63
CA GLY A 154 9.78 -17.62 -11.42
C GLY A 154 8.43 -16.93 -11.27
N TYR A 155 7.91 -16.89 -10.07
CA TYR A 155 6.60 -16.27 -9.74
C TYR A 155 5.43 -16.94 -10.46
N ARG A 156 5.49 -18.26 -10.60
CA ARG A 156 4.34 -19.05 -11.06
C ARG A 156 3.31 -19.13 -9.93
N LYS A 157 2.03 -18.88 -10.27
CA LYS A 157 0.93 -19.09 -9.33
C LYS A 157 0.80 -20.59 -9.02
N VAL A 158 0.89 -20.96 -7.76
CA VAL A 158 0.87 -22.36 -7.30
C VAL A 158 -0.39 -22.67 -6.51
N GLU A 159 -1.02 -21.67 -5.88
CA GLU A 159 -2.19 -21.86 -5.04
C GLU A 159 -3.07 -20.60 -4.98
N GLU A 160 -4.29 -20.74 -4.46
CA GLU A 160 -5.24 -19.65 -4.17
C GLU A 160 -5.93 -19.89 -2.83
N PHE A 161 -5.95 -18.86 -1.96
CA PHE A 161 -6.75 -18.85 -0.74
C PHE A 161 -8.01 -18.02 -0.95
N SER A 162 -9.14 -18.46 -0.39
CA SER A 162 -10.42 -17.77 -0.47
C SER A 162 -11.27 -18.05 0.77
N GLY A 163 -12.51 -17.53 0.83
CA GLY A 163 -13.42 -17.79 1.95
C GLY A 163 -13.46 -16.68 3.00
N PHE A 164 -12.67 -15.62 2.85
CA PHE A 164 -12.60 -14.49 3.77
C PHE A 164 -13.46 -13.28 3.36
N GLY A 165 -14.24 -13.37 2.28
CA GLY A 165 -15.17 -12.33 1.85
C GLY A 165 -14.85 -11.73 0.47
N ILE A 166 -15.40 -10.53 0.20
CA ILE A 166 -15.29 -9.84 -1.09
C ILE A 166 -14.46 -8.56 -0.96
N GLY A 167 -13.70 -8.25 -2.03
CA GLY A 167 -12.91 -7.03 -2.12
C GLY A 167 -11.76 -6.95 -1.11
N PRO A 168 -10.87 -7.97 -1.00
CA PRO A 168 -9.66 -7.86 -0.20
C PRO A 168 -8.80 -6.74 -0.76
N HIS A 169 -8.46 -5.75 0.05
CA HIS A 169 -7.70 -4.63 -0.46
C HIS A 169 -6.20 -4.81 -0.22
N GLU A 170 -5.83 -4.99 1.02
CA GLU A 170 -4.43 -5.18 1.42
C GLU A 170 -4.24 -6.49 2.18
N VAL A 171 -3.07 -7.06 2.05
CA VAL A 171 -2.58 -8.20 2.83
C VAL A 171 -1.21 -7.85 3.40
N ILE A 172 -1.02 -8.13 4.68
CA ILE A 172 0.27 -8.01 5.36
C ILE A 172 0.65 -9.34 5.99
N ILE A 173 1.95 -9.55 6.22
CA ILE A 173 2.47 -10.70 6.95
C ILE A 173 2.66 -10.33 8.41
N MET A 174 2.15 -11.14 9.31
CA MET A 174 2.32 -10.98 10.75
C MET A 174 3.64 -11.61 11.21
N PRO A 175 4.20 -11.20 12.36
CA PRO A 175 5.44 -11.76 12.88
C PRO A 175 5.41 -13.29 13.11
N ASP A 176 4.23 -13.87 13.32
CA ASP A 176 4.01 -15.32 13.44
C ASP A 176 3.89 -16.04 12.08
N GLY A 177 4.00 -15.33 10.96
CA GLY A 177 3.90 -15.85 9.60
C GLY A 177 2.47 -15.95 9.06
N ASN A 178 1.45 -15.65 9.86
CA ASN A 178 0.08 -15.58 9.39
C ASN A 178 -0.15 -14.35 8.53
N LEU A 179 -1.16 -14.40 7.67
CA LEU A 179 -1.60 -13.27 6.85
C LEU A 179 -2.72 -12.52 7.59
N ALA A 180 -2.64 -11.19 7.63
CA ALA A 180 -3.78 -10.35 7.95
C ALA A 180 -4.29 -9.68 6.68
N ILE A 181 -5.60 -9.81 6.40
CA ILE A 181 -6.23 -9.37 5.15
C ILE A 181 -7.30 -8.33 5.47
N GLY A 182 -7.14 -7.13 4.94
CA GLY A 182 -8.15 -6.07 5.00
C GLY A 182 -9.22 -6.28 3.93
N VAL A 183 -10.37 -6.81 4.33
CA VAL A 183 -11.50 -7.09 3.44
C VAL A 183 -12.42 -5.86 3.41
N GLY A 184 -12.53 -5.25 2.24
CA GLY A 184 -13.34 -4.03 2.08
C GLY A 184 -14.85 -4.26 2.08
N GLY A 185 -15.30 -5.48 1.83
CA GLY A 185 -16.71 -5.87 1.81
C GLY A 185 -17.50 -5.28 0.64
N VAL A 186 -16.85 -4.71 -0.37
CA VAL A 186 -17.49 -3.99 -1.46
C VAL A 186 -17.39 -4.76 -2.77
N HIS A 187 -18.55 -5.16 -3.32
CA HIS A 187 -18.65 -5.60 -4.70
C HIS A 187 -18.59 -4.39 -5.64
N THR A 188 -17.73 -4.46 -6.66
CA THR A 188 -17.56 -3.35 -7.60
C THR A 188 -17.63 -3.82 -9.06
N ASP A 189 -18.22 -2.95 -9.90
CA ASP A 189 -18.11 -3.03 -11.35
C ASP A 189 -17.09 -1.96 -11.78
N GLY A 190 -15.89 -2.39 -12.15
CA GLY A 190 -14.75 -1.50 -12.26
C GLY A 190 -14.44 -0.84 -10.91
N ARG A 191 -14.80 0.44 -10.75
CA ARG A 191 -14.63 1.19 -9.48
C ARG A 191 -15.96 1.60 -8.84
N THR A 192 -17.08 1.29 -9.48
CA THR A 192 -18.43 1.63 -9.03
C THR A 192 -18.92 0.59 -8.04
N PRO A 193 -19.26 0.97 -6.78
CA PRO A 193 -19.81 0.03 -5.80
C PRO A 193 -21.22 -0.40 -6.17
N LYS A 194 -21.58 -1.66 -5.88
CA LYS A 194 -22.86 -2.29 -6.21
C LYS A 194 -23.66 -2.78 -4.99
N ASN A 195 -23.04 -2.85 -3.80
CA ASN A 195 -23.63 -3.46 -2.61
C ASN A 195 -23.48 -2.61 -1.36
N LEU A 196 -23.57 -1.28 -1.46
CA LEU A 196 -23.34 -0.41 -0.31
C LEU A 196 -24.25 -0.72 0.90
N ASP A 197 -25.49 -1.22 0.65
CA ASP A 197 -26.44 -1.57 1.71
C ASP A 197 -26.18 -2.95 2.35
N SER A 198 -25.33 -3.75 1.74
CA SER A 198 -24.98 -5.10 2.21
C SER A 198 -23.45 -5.32 2.31
N MET A 199 -22.73 -4.26 2.59
CA MET A 199 -21.26 -4.35 2.83
C MET A 199 -20.96 -5.21 4.06
N GLN A 200 -19.90 -6.02 3.96
CA GLN A 200 -19.37 -6.84 5.04
C GLN A 200 -17.85 -6.68 5.13
N PRO A 201 -17.36 -5.52 5.59
CA PRO A 201 -15.95 -5.32 5.82
C PRO A 201 -15.48 -6.14 7.02
N SER A 202 -14.29 -6.72 6.90
CA SER A 202 -13.68 -7.51 7.97
C SER A 202 -12.16 -7.46 7.95
N LEU A 203 -11.54 -7.75 9.07
CA LEU A 203 -10.14 -8.12 9.17
C LEU A 203 -10.10 -9.64 9.31
N SER A 204 -9.42 -10.30 8.40
CA SER A 204 -9.34 -11.77 8.38
C SER A 204 -7.91 -12.22 8.60
N TYR A 205 -7.73 -13.20 9.47
CA TYR A 205 -6.44 -13.85 9.72
C TYR A 205 -6.42 -15.22 9.05
N VAL A 206 -5.40 -15.48 8.25
CA VAL A 206 -5.28 -16.70 7.43
C VAL A 206 -3.90 -17.30 7.66
N SER A 207 -3.84 -18.62 7.85
CA SER A 207 -2.55 -19.30 8.00
C SER A 207 -1.76 -19.33 6.68
N PRO A 208 -0.44 -19.62 6.73
CA PRO A 208 0.36 -19.80 5.50
C PRO A 208 -0.16 -20.90 4.56
N GLU A 209 -0.96 -21.85 5.08
CA GLU A 209 -1.61 -22.91 4.31
C GLU A 209 -3.03 -22.54 3.81
N GLY A 210 -3.44 -21.28 4.01
CA GLY A 210 -4.73 -20.78 3.52
C GLY A 210 -5.94 -21.07 4.40
N VAL A 211 -5.73 -21.51 5.66
CA VAL A 211 -6.82 -21.76 6.62
C VAL A 211 -7.26 -20.43 7.25
N LEU A 212 -8.55 -20.12 7.17
CA LEU A 212 -9.12 -18.97 7.89
C LEU A 212 -9.08 -19.26 9.40
N LEU A 213 -8.28 -18.50 10.15
CA LEU A 213 -8.05 -18.67 11.57
C LEU A 213 -9.04 -17.84 12.40
N ASP A 214 -9.28 -16.61 11.97
CA ASP A 214 -10.17 -15.67 12.65
C ASP A 214 -10.68 -14.62 11.66
N GLN A 215 -11.86 -14.05 11.94
CA GLN A 215 -12.44 -12.96 11.15
C GLN A 215 -13.22 -12.03 12.06
N VAL A 216 -12.78 -10.78 12.11
CA VAL A 216 -13.36 -9.75 12.98
C VAL A 216 -13.99 -8.66 12.14
N GLU A 217 -15.22 -8.26 12.49
CA GLU A 217 -16.00 -7.29 11.77
C GLU A 217 -16.10 -5.98 12.55
N LEU A 218 -16.09 -4.85 11.83
CA LEU A 218 -16.42 -3.54 12.40
C LEU A 218 -17.93 -3.45 12.69
N LEU A 219 -18.29 -2.70 13.73
CA LEU A 219 -19.71 -2.44 14.06
C LEU A 219 -20.40 -1.66 12.93
N ASP A 220 -19.75 -0.61 12.43
CA ASP A 220 -20.26 0.14 11.29
C ASP A 220 -19.83 -0.53 9.97
N LYS A 221 -20.80 -1.12 9.27
CA LYS A 221 -20.58 -1.81 7.99
C LYS A 221 -20.28 -0.86 6.82
N LYS A 222 -20.41 0.45 6.97
CA LYS A 222 -20.01 1.43 5.96
C LYS A 222 -18.51 1.77 6.01
N LEU A 223 -17.80 1.33 7.02
CA LEU A 223 -16.34 1.47 7.17
C LEU A 223 -15.60 0.36 6.41
N SER A 224 -15.28 0.61 5.16
CA SER A 224 -14.56 -0.33 4.30
C SER A 224 -13.09 -0.43 4.69
N ILE A 225 -12.62 -1.56 5.24
CA ILE A 225 -11.20 -1.78 5.59
C ILE A 225 -10.37 -1.79 4.31
N ARG A 226 -9.30 -0.98 4.28
CA ARG A 226 -8.46 -0.80 3.10
C ARG A 226 -7.00 -1.02 3.38
N HIS A 227 -6.43 -0.25 4.28
CA HIS A 227 -4.99 -0.23 4.52
C HIS A 227 -4.68 -0.81 5.88
N LEU A 228 -3.59 -1.56 5.92
CA LEU A 228 -3.16 -2.29 7.11
C LEU A 228 -1.71 -1.94 7.45
N ALA A 229 -1.42 -1.93 8.75
CA ALA A 229 -0.08 -2.04 9.28
C ALA A 229 -0.14 -2.92 10.54
N HIS A 230 0.99 -3.42 11.02
CA HIS A 230 1.09 -4.01 12.34
C HIS A 230 2.12 -3.25 13.18
N ASP A 231 2.03 -3.38 14.48
CA ASP A 231 2.91 -2.70 15.43
C ASP A 231 4.23 -3.44 15.71
N GLY A 232 4.54 -4.45 14.91
CA GLY A 232 5.69 -5.34 15.14
C GLY A 232 5.38 -6.52 16.08
N ALA A 233 4.15 -6.59 16.63
CA ALA A 233 3.68 -7.64 17.51
C ALA A 233 2.34 -8.22 17.02
N GLU A 234 1.33 -8.32 17.89
CA GLU A 234 0.04 -8.97 17.60
C GLU A 234 -1.08 -7.99 17.20
N THR A 235 -0.80 -6.67 17.20
CA THR A 235 -1.81 -5.66 16.90
C THR A 235 -1.76 -5.23 15.45
N VAL A 236 -2.89 -5.36 14.75
CA VAL A 236 -3.11 -4.88 13.40
C VAL A 236 -3.84 -3.53 13.46
N LEU A 237 -3.34 -2.58 12.71
CA LEU A 237 -3.92 -1.25 12.51
C LEU A 237 -4.67 -1.25 11.18
N CYS A 238 -5.89 -0.75 11.18
CA CYS A 238 -6.78 -0.70 10.02
C CYS A 238 -7.12 0.74 9.64
N GLY A 239 -6.77 1.13 8.43
CA GLY A 239 -7.22 2.36 7.79
C GLY A 239 -8.45 2.10 6.92
N GLN A 240 -9.53 2.89 7.13
CA GLN A 240 -10.81 2.68 6.49
C GLN A 240 -11.17 3.79 5.49
N GLN A 241 -12.14 3.46 4.65
CA GLN A 241 -12.83 4.42 3.80
C GLN A 241 -14.32 4.35 4.10
N TYR A 242 -14.91 5.45 4.55
CA TYR A 242 -16.33 5.51 4.84
C TYR A 242 -17.17 5.59 3.57
N ARG A 243 -18.29 4.86 3.57
CA ARG A 243 -19.24 4.71 2.44
C ARG A 243 -20.68 5.02 2.82
N GLY A 244 -20.88 5.63 4.00
CA GLY A 244 -22.19 6.08 4.48
C GLY A 244 -22.50 7.51 4.06
N GLU A 245 -23.25 8.21 4.89
CA GLU A 245 -23.73 9.55 4.60
C GLU A 245 -22.58 10.58 4.55
N PRO A 246 -22.62 11.55 3.64
CA PRO A 246 -21.50 12.46 3.40
C PRO A 246 -21.25 13.47 4.54
N ASP A 247 -22.20 13.67 5.43
CA ASP A 247 -22.15 14.56 6.59
C ASP A 247 -21.88 13.81 7.92
N GLU A 248 -21.68 12.52 7.88
CA GLU A 248 -21.22 11.71 9.02
C GLU A 248 -19.71 11.51 8.99
N TYR A 249 -19.05 11.66 10.14
CA TYR A 249 -17.60 11.60 10.25
C TYR A 249 -17.15 10.60 11.32
N PRO A 250 -17.35 9.29 11.10
CA PRO A 250 -16.90 8.27 12.03
C PRO A 250 -15.38 8.18 12.08
N SER A 251 -14.86 7.50 13.10
CA SER A 251 -13.45 7.14 13.14
C SER A 251 -13.07 6.32 11.89
N LEU A 252 -12.01 6.73 11.21
CA LEU A 252 -11.47 6.04 10.03
C LEU A 252 -10.29 5.13 10.36
N LEU A 253 -9.95 4.99 11.64
CA LEU A 253 -8.87 4.16 12.12
C LEU A 253 -9.34 3.25 13.25
N ALA A 254 -8.95 1.99 13.18
CA ALA A 254 -9.19 1.03 14.24
C ALA A 254 -7.95 0.15 14.41
N MET A 255 -7.81 -0.44 15.59
CA MET A 255 -6.80 -1.42 15.89
C MET A 255 -7.45 -2.68 16.43
N HIS A 256 -6.84 -3.83 16.15
CA HIS A 256 -7.27 -5.13 16.63
C HIS A 256 -6.08 -5.93 17.12
N THR A 257 -6.08 -6.31 18.39
CA THR A 257 -5.11 -7.27 18.95
C THR A 257 -5.73 -8.66 18.94
N LYS A 258 -4.97 -9.66 18.56
CA LYS A 258 -5.41 -11.06 18.44
C LYS A 258 -6.23 -11.53 19.65
N GLY A 259 -7.44 -12.04 19.39
CA GLY A 259 -8.37 -12.48 20.43
C GLY A 259 -9.17 -11.37 21.12
N GLY A 260 -8.95 -10.10 20.76
CA GLY A 260 -9.68 -8.94 21.28
C GLY A 260 -10.86 -8.51 20.41
N GLN A 261 -11.28 -7.28 20.63
CA GLN A 261 -12.28 -6.58 19.81
C GLN A 261 -11.60 -5.45 19.04
N PHE A 262 -12.24 -4.92 18.02
CA PHE A 262 -11.80 -3.68 17.41
C PHE A 262 -11.89 -2.51 18.40
N GLU A 263 -10.82 -1.72 18.45
CA GLU A 263 -10.74 -0.47 19.20
C GLU A 263 -10.54 0.68 18.22
N SER A 264 -11.46 1.63 18.19
CA SER A 264 -11.34 2.81 17.35
C SER A 264 -10.32 3.79 17.91
N LEU A 265 -9.60 4.51 17.05
CA LEU A 265 -8.81 5.65 17.44
C LEU A 265 -9.70 6.90 17.49
N ASN A 266 -9.43 7.78 18.43
CA ASN A 266 -10.28 8.93 18.72
C ASN A 266 -9.76 10.22 18.07
N ALA A 267 -10.69 11.05 17.65
CA ALA A 267 -10.51 12.44 17.25
C ALA A 267 -11.88 13.11 17.26
N GLU A 268 -11.92 14.44 17.28
CA GLU A 268 -13.17 15.18 17.17
C GLU A 268 -13.78 15.03 15.76
N PRO A 269 -15.12 15.09 15.62
CA PRO A 269 -15.79 14.94 14.32
C PRO A 269 -15.24 15.89 13.24
N GLU A 270 -14.94 17.13 13.59
CA GLU A 270 -14.37 18.13 12.69
C GLU A 270 -12.94 17.75 12.23
N GLN A 271 -12.19 17.04 13.08
CA GLN A 271 -10.88 16.52 12.73
C GLN A 271 -11.02 15.32 11.78
N TRP A 272 -11.96 14.40 12.02
CA TRP A 272 -12.27 13.32 11.08
C TRP A 272 -12.78 13.84 9.74
N ALA A 273 -13.58 14.90 9.71
CA ALA A 273 -14.03 15.55 8.48
C ALA A 273 -12.87 15.98 7.57
N ARG A 274 -11.72 16.38 8.16
CA ARG A 274 -10.52 16.75 7.41
C ARG A 274 -9.93 15.60 6.59
N PHE A 275 -10.14 14.34 6.96
CA PHE A 275 -9.70 13.17 6.21
C PHE A 275 -10.59 12.84 5.00
N ASN A 276 -11.73 13.51 4.84
CA ASN A 276 -12.65 13.35 3.71
C ASN A 276 -12.97 11.89 3.42
N HIS A 277 -13.38 11.14 4.47
CA HIS A 277 -13.77 9.73 4.44
C HIS A 277 -12.71 8.76 3.87
N TYR A 278 -11.43 9.12 3.93
CA TYR A 278 -10.41 8.37 3.21
C TYR A 278 -9.09 8.30 3.96
N ILE A 279 -8.67 7.10 4.31
CA ILE A 279 -7.29 6.80 4.71
C ILE A 279 -6.60 6.10 3.54
N ALA A 280 -5.39 6.55 3.20
CA ALA A 280 -4.58 6.02 2.10
C ALA A 280 -3.40 5.16 2.56
N SER A 281 -2.78 5.51 3.68
CA SER A 281 -1.66 4.74 4.23
C SER A 281 -1.64 4.90 5.74
N ILE A 282 -1.10 3.90 6.43
CA ILE A 282 -0.97 3.85 7.87
C ILE A 282 0.36 3.22 8.26
N ALA A 283 1.02 3.74 9.28
CA ALA A 283 2.24 3.18 9.85
C ALA A 283 2.25 3.37 11.37
N ALA A 284 3.02 2.56 12.08
CA ALA A 284 3.18 2.66 13.52
C ALA A 284 4.65 2.62 13.94
N SER A 285 4.96 3.35 15.01
CA SER A 285 6.16 3.17 15.83
C SER A 285 5.78 2.57 17.18
N ASP A 286 6.70 2.54 18.12
CA ASP A 286 6.42 2.07 19.48
C ASP A 286 5.32 2.92 20.16
N ASP A 287 5.36 4.24 20.00
CA ASP A 287 4.49 5.20 20.71
C ASP A 287 3.37 5.79 19.84
N TRP A 288 3.57 5.82 18.50
CA TRP A 288 2.75 6.62 17.61
C TRP A 288 2.16 5.83 16.45
N ILE A 289 0.98 6.25 16.03
CA ILE A 289 0.33 5.78 14.79
C ILE A 289 0.18 7.00 13.88
N ILE A 290 0.57 6.87 12.62
CA ILE A 290 0.40 7.91 11.61
C ILE A 290 -0.49 7.41 10.47
N ALA A 291 -1.39 8.27 9.99
CA ALA A 291 -2.24 7.96 8.85
C ALA A 291 -2.40 9.16 7.91
N THR A 292 -2.44 8.88 6.62
CA THR A 292 -2.50 9.90 5.56
C THR A 292 -3.83 9.90 4.84
N SER A 293 -4.21 11.09 4.33
CA SER A 293 -5.36 11.26 3.45
C SER A 293 -5.05 12.21 2.29
N PRO A 294 -4.90 11.68 1.07
CA PRO A 294 -4.75 12.53 -0.11
C PRO A 294 -6.00 13.37 -0.39
N ARG A 295 -7.20 12.83 -0.11
CA ARG A 295 -8.46 13.57 -0.27
C ARG A 295 -8.61 14.70 0.74
N GLY A 296 -8.12 14.48 1.96
CA GLY A 296 -8.12 15.47 3.02
C GLY A 296 -6.97 16.47 2.92
N ASN A 297 -5.95 16.18 2.11
CA ASN A 297 -4.70 16.93 2.06
C ASN A 297 -4.07 17.07 3.46
N CYS A 298 -4.08 15.97 4.22
CA CYS A 298 -3.60 15.96 5.60
C CYS A 298 -3.06 14.59 6.02
N TYR A 299 -2.36 14.59 7.13
CA TYR A 299 -2.07 13.40 7.91
C TYR A 299 -2.31 13.67 9.39
N GLY A 300 -2.58 12.63 10.15
CA GLY A 300 -2.74 12.68 11.59
C GLY A 300 -1.78 11.76 12.32
N ILE A 301 -1.46 12.10 13.58
CA ILE A 301 -0.64 11.31 14.48
C ILE A 301 -1.44 11.04 15.75
N TRP A 302 -1.61 9.78 16.10
CA TRP A 302 -2.28 9.31 17.31
C TRP A 302 -1.28 8.72 18.29
N SER A 303 -1.54 8.91 19.59
CA SER A 303 -0.85 8.16 20.63
C SER A 303 -1.36 6.72 20.67
N LYS A 304 -0.48 5.72 20.67
CA LYS A 304 -0.86 4.30 20.86
C LYS A 304 -1.42 4.06 22.27
N GLU A 305 -0.90 4.75 23.27
CA GLU A 305 -1.31 4.59 24.67
C GLU A 305 -2.72 5.14 24.89
N THR A 306 -2.98 6.41 24.50
CA THR A 306 -4.26 7.07 24.76
C THR A 306 -5.28 6.85 23.65
N LYS A 307 -4.84 6.47 22.45
CA LYS A 307 -5.64 6.36 21.21
C LYS A 307 -6.21 7.69 20.71
N GLU A 308 -5.75 8.80 21.28
CA GLU A 308 -6.19 10.16 20.93
C GLU A 308 -5.33 10.76 19.82
N LEU A 309 -5.95 11.55 18.94
CA LEU A 309 -5.26 12.36 17.95
C LEU A 309 -4.42 13.44 18.66
N VAL A 310 -3.11 13.44 18.40
CA VAL A 310 -2.17 14.41 18.99
C VAL A 310 -1.81 15.51 18.00
N GLU A 311 -1.65 15.18 16.73
CA GLU A 311 -1.32 16.15 15.68
C GLU A 311 -2.16 15.90 14.43
N LEU A 312 -2.69 16.98 13.84
CA LEU A 312 -3.31 17.00 12.53
C LEU A 312 -2.60 18.04 11.67
N SER A 313 -1.90 17.60 10.65
CA SER A 313 -1.03 18.44 9.83
C SER A 313 -1.45 18.43 8.36
N ALA A 314 -1.32 19.59 7.71
CA ALA A 314 -1.55 19.72 6.29
C ALA A 314 -0.38 19.13 5.49
N LEU A 315 -0.70 18.34 4.46
CA LEU A 315 0.22 17.85 3.44
C LEU A 315 -0.60 17.62 2.16
N SER A 316 -0.36 18.41 1.14
CA SER A 316 -1.10 18.31 -0.13
C SER A 316 -0.94 16.92 -0.73
N ASP A 317 -2.06 16.26 -1.04
CA ASP A 317 -2.08 14.89 -1.58
C ASP A 317 -1.23 13.90 -0.73
N ALA A 318 -1.42 13.94 0.61
CA ALA A 318 -0.70 13.10 1.57
C ALA A 318 -0.93 11.62 1.26
N SER A 319 0.10 10.91 0.88
CA SER A 319 0.03 9.60 0.22
C SER A 319 0.63 8.48 1.06
N GLY A 320 1.82 7.95 0.75
CA GLY A 320 2.45 6.86 1.46
C GLY A 320 2.96 7.24 2.84
N ALA A 321 2.93 6.30 3.77
CA ALA A 321 3.54 6.40 5.09
C ALA A 321 4.29 5.12 5.42
N VAL A 322 5.51 5.23 5.91
CA VAL A 322 6.32 4.11 6.42
C VAL A 322 7.10 4.55 7.65
N LEU A 323 7.48 3.59 8.48
CA LEU A 323 8.49 3.77 9.52
C LEU A 323 9.85 3.34 8.96
N LEU A 324 10.85 4.22 9.05
CA LEU A 324 12.23 3.96 8.62
C LEU A 324 13.17 4.51 9.70
N ASP A 325 14.01 3.66 10.29
CA ASP A 325 14.98 4.02 11.32
C ASP A 325 14.37 4.82 12.49
N GLY A 326 13.16 4.42 12.93
CA GLY A 326 12.46 5.07 14.05
C GLY A 326 11.80 6.40 13.71
N GLU A 327 11.83 6.83 12.45
CA GLU A 327 11.13 8.03 11.96
C GLU A 327 10.11 7.67 10.87
N PHE A 328 8.98 8.33 10.89
CA PHE A 328 8.03 8.23 9.79
C PHE A 328 8.52 8.99 8.56
N ARG A 329 8.33 8.37 7.40
CA ARG A 329 8.49 9.01 6.10
C ARG A 329 7.14 9.07 5.41
N LEU A 330 6.72 10.26 5.02
CA LEU A 330 5.46 10.50 4.33
C LEU A 330 5.73 11.02 2.93
N SER A 331 5.03 10.46 1.96
CA SER A 331 5.06 10.95 0.59
C SER A 331 3.84 11.78 0.25
N SER A 332 3.94 12.49 -0.86
CA SER A 332 2.87 13.33 -1.39
C SER A 332 2.79 13.19 -2.91
N GLY A 333 1.58 13.10 -3.45
CA GLY A 333 1.34 13.21 -4.88
C GLY A 333 1.72 14.58 -5.45
N ALA A 334 1.90 15.61 -4.61
CA ALA A 334 2.48 16.90 -4.97
C ALA A 334 4.02 16.92 -4.97
N GLY A 335 4.68 15.78 -4.66
CA GLY A 335 6.12 15.65 -4.64
C GLY A 335 6.79 16.00 -3.31
N SER A 336 6.05 16.47 -2.30
CA SER A 336 6.63 16.73 -0.98
C SER A 336 6.91 15.43 -0.24
N VAL A 337 8.01 15.40 0.50
CA VAL A 337 8.40 14.32 1.42
C VAL A 337 8.57 14.90 2.80
N VAL A 338 7.91 14.29 3.79
CA VAL A 338 8.00 14.70 5.20
C VAL A 338 8.70 13.61 5.99
N SER A 339 9.67 14.00 6.80
CA SER A 339 10.26 13.18 7.86
C SER A 339 9.69 13.64 9.19
N GLN A 340 9.04 12.73 9.92
CA GLN A 340 8.33 13.01 11.16
C GLN A 340 8.85 12.10 12.27
N ARG A 341 9.57 12.64 13.24
CA ARG A 341 10.16 11.84 14.31
C ARG A 341 9.16 11.54 15.43
N LYS A 342 8.45 12.58 15.85
CA LYS A 342 7.38 12.54 16.85
C LYS A 342 6.42 13.69 16.57
N PRO A 343 5.28 13.82 17.27
CA PRO A 343 4.38 14.95 17.10
C PRO A 343 5.11 16.29 17.15
N TYR A 344 4.80 17.16 16.20
CA TYR A 344 5.35 18.52 16.03
C TYR A 344 6.85 18.62 15.70
N GLU A 345 7.55 17.49 15.52
CA GLU A 345 8.96 17.46 15.15
C GLU A 345 9.12 16.87 13.75
N LYS A 346 9.13 17.73 12.75
CA LYS A 346 9.19 17.36 11.35
C LYS A 346 10.11 18.23 10.51
N SER A 347 10.58 17.65 9.42
CA SER A 347 11.21 18.36 8.31
C SER A 347 10.54 17.98 7.01
N SER A 348 10.71 18.78 5.96
CA SER A 348 10.17 18.47 4.64
C SER A 348 11.13 18.87 3.55
N GLN A 349 11.04 18.12 2.43
CA GLN A 349 11.79 18.41 1.22
C GLN A 349 10.97 18.07 -0.02
N GLN A 350 11.43 18.49 -1.18
CA GLN A 350 10.76 18.27 -2.45
C GLN A 350 11.46 17.15 -3.22
N SER A 351 10.74 16.11 -3.58
CA SER A 351 11.16 15.08 -4.51
C SER A 351 10.92 15.50 -5.95
N SER A 352 11.63 14.91 -6.89
CA SER A 352 11.47 15.17 -8.33
C SER A 352 10.35 14.36 -8.98
N VAL A 353 9.62 13.54 -8.21
CA VAL A 353 8.51 12.71 -8.69
C VAL A 353 7.26 12.94 -7.87
N GLN A 354 6.10 12.63 -8.48
CA GLN A 354 4.80 12.64 -7.81
C GLN A 354 4.50 11.22 -7.34
N TRP A 355 4.52 11.02 -6.02
CA TRP A 355 4.36 9.70 -5.42
C TRP A 355 2.90 9.21 -5.47
N ASP A 356 2.71 7.91 -5.68
CA ASP A 356 1.42 7.25 -5.46
C ASP A 356 1.21 6.95 -3.97
N ASN A 357 0.09 6.32 -3.63
CA ASN A 357 -0.41 6.21 -2.26
C ASN A 357 0.47 5.42 -1.29
N HIS A 358 1.43 4.61 -1.77
CA HIS A 358 2.17 3.71 -0.90
C HIS A 358 3.67 3.76 -1.12
N TRP A 359 4.38 3.65 -0.01
CA TRP A 359 5.80 3.38 0.08
C TRP A 359 6.04 2.07 0.83
N SER A 360 7.18 1.44 0.56
CA SER A 360 7.73 0.35 1.36
C SER A 360 9.17 0.66 1.71
N ALA A 361 9.54 0.48 2.96
CA ALA A 361 10.92 0.55 3.42
C ALA A 361 11.65 -0.75 3.06
N ILE A 362 12.95 -0.63 2.70
CA ILE A 362 13.84 -1.74 2.33
C ILE A 362 14.54 -2.28 3.57
#